data_b857896e6f4a76b37adbaf07db742e57
#
_entry.id   b857896e6f4a76b37adbaf07db742e57
#
_cell.length_a   1.000
_cell.length_b   1.000
_cell.length_c   1.000
_cell.angle_alpha   90.00
_cell.angle_beta   90.00
_cell.angle_gamma   90.00
#
_symmetry.space_group_name_H-M   'P 1'
#
loop_
_entity.id
_entity.type
_entity.pdbx_description
1 polymer ?
#
loop_
_entity_poly.entity_id
_entity_poly.type
_entity_poly.pdbx_seq_one_letter_code
_entity_poly.pdbx_strand_id
1 'polypeptide(L)'
;MYFFLNKYLNPQKRLLSQNEGEGNCSALSIEFDRKKEKLKELCIDFDYPLELVELIEEKKTFEYLGYQFTSEGAAYSDGRIVIYYDPAMTDARMACCLAHELQHQRYFAVQKAFNSEPTDGPLRKRFASFPSHRLSAERGISAYSEEHWSAWQGASLPVLFSDEFSIGKSEPINETLAEIAKAYYNWGQIDWVPQLWRDLYESINEEYKNLKMSKDDTIIS
;
A
#
# COMPACT_ATOMS: atom_id res chain seq x y z
N MET A 1 -0.71 -16.87 14.39
CA MET A 1 0.36 -16.05 15.00
C MET A 1 0.92 -15.20 13.88
N TYR A 2 0.43 -13.96 13.77
CA TYR A 2 0.74 -13.06 12.65
C TYR A 2 2.01 -12.31 12.98
N PHE A 3 3.08 -12.55 12.25
CA PHE A 3 4.22 -11.66 12.22
C PHE A 3 3.91 -10.54 11.21
N PHE A 4 3.23 -9.51 11.68
CA PHE A 4 3.39 -8.21 11.05
C PHE A 4 4.85 -7.84 11.21
N LEU A 5 5.51 -7.49 10.13
CA LEU A 5 6.85 -6.90 10.14
C LEU A 5 6.78 -5.50 10.79
N ASN A 6 6.38 -5.47 12.07
CA ASN A 6 6.61 -4.37 12.98
C ASN A 6 8.00 -4.58 13.59
N LYS A 7 9.04 -4.62 12.77
CA LYS A 7 10.40 -4.79 13.26
C LYS A 7 11.33 -3.70 12.77
N TYR A 8 11.55 -2.78 13.72
CA TYR A 8 12.80 -2.08 13.96
C TYR A 8 13.24 -1.04 12.94
N LEU A 9 12.84 0.17 13.18
CA LEU A 9 13.72 1.30 12.92
C LEU A 9 14.09 1.93 14.25
N ASN A 10 15.20 1.45 14.80
CA ASN A 10 15.94 2.21 15.80
C ASN A 10 16.80 3.22 15.01
N PRO A 11 16.62 4.53 15.15
CA PRO A 11 17.44 5.49 14.44
C PRO A 11 18.80 5.56 15.12
N GLN A 12 19.75 4.72 14.70
CA GLN A 12 21.15 4.99 15.01
C GLN A 12 21.60 6.20 14.19
N LYS A 13 21.82 7.31 14.87
CA LYS A 13 22.51 8.48 14.36
C LYS A 13 23.83 8.06 13.73
N ARG A 14 23.91 8.07 12.41
CA ARG A 14 25.19 8.07 11.70
C ARG A 14 25.72 9.50 11.66
N LEU A 15 26.80 9.73 12.37
CA LEU A 15 27.64 10.91 12.21
C LEU A 15 28.13 10.95 10.75
N LEU A 16 27.61 11.90 9.98
CA LEU A 16 28.15 12.23 8.67
C LEU A 16 29.50 12.91 8.85
N SER A 17 30.53 12.35 8.25
CA SER A 17 31.82 13.00 8.07
C SER A 17 31.65 14.22 7.19
N GLN A 18 32.07 15.37 7.71
CA GLN A 18 32.20 16.61 6.95
C GLN A 18 33.26 16.42 5.87
N ASN A 19 32.91 16.63 4.59
CA ASN A 19 33.60 17.42 3.59
C ASN A 19 33.05 17.10 2.20
N GLU A 20 32.54 18.13 1.57
CA GLU A 20 32.61 18.54 0.16
C GLU A 20 31.31 19.22 -0.30
N GLY A 21 31.41 20.51 -0.68
CA GLY A 21 30.50 21.18 -1.61
C GLY A 21 29.31 21.92 -1.03
N GLU A 22 29.55 23.09 -0.41
CA GLU A 22 28.49 24.01 0.07
C GLU A 22 27.43 24.42 -0.98
N GLY A 23 27.71 24.25 -2.29
CA GLY A 23 26.76 24.61 -3.36
C GLY A 23 25.72 23.52 -3.68
N ASN A 24 25.99 22.27 -3.38
CA ASN A 24 25.08 21.17 -3.75
C ASN A 24 24.05 20.87 -2.64
N CYS A 25 24.36 21.13 -1.39
CA CYS A 25 23.45 20.93 -0.26
C CYS A 25 22.23 21.89 -0.31
N SER A 26 22.40 23.13 -0.79
CA SER A 26 21.28 24.09 -0.84
C SER A 26 20.23 23.73 -1.89
N ALA A 27 20.65 23.24 -3.06
CA ALA A 27 19.74 22.86 -4.14
C ALA A 27 18.92 21.60 -3.82
N LEU A 28 19.54 20.60 -3.18
CA LEU A 28 18.87 19.37 -2.75
C LEU A 28 17.85 19.66 -1.63
N SER A 29 18.18 20.51 -0.68
CA SER A 29 17.26 20.93 0.38
C SER A 29 16.05 21.68 -0.17
N ILE A 30 16.24 22.59 -1.13
CA ILE A 30 15.14 23.33 -1.78
C ILE A 30 14.21 22.37 -2.52
N GLU A 31 14.75 21.39 -3.26
CA GLU A 31 13.93 20.43 -3.99
C GLU A 31 13.17 19.50 -3.04
N PHE A 32 13.78 19.06 -1.94
CA PHE A 32 13.11 18.25 -0.93
C PHE A 32 11.95 19.00 -0.26
N ASP A 33 12.13 20.28 0.07
CA ASP A 33 11.08 21.12 0.64
C ASP A 33 9.94 21.34 -0.38
N ARG A 34 10.27 21.54 -1.66
CA ARG A 34 9.26 21.61 -2.75
C ARG A 34 8.46 20.31 -2.83
N LYS A 35 9.11 19.16 -2.69
CA LYS A 35 8.43 17.86 -2.69
C LYS A 35 7.53 17.66 -1.48
N LYS A 36 7.91 18.17 -0.31
CA LYS A 36 7.03 18.18 0.87
C LYS A 36 5.76 18.99 0.63
N GLU A 37 5.87 20.18 0.03
CA GLU A 37 4.69 20.97 -0.32
C GLU A 37 3.80 20.24 -1.34
N LYS A 38 4.40 19.62 -2.37
CA LYS A 38 3.64 18.82 -3.33
C LYS A 38 2.94 17.63 -2.69
N LEU A 39 3.57 16.97 -1.71
CA LEU A 39 2.95 15.87 -0.97
C LEU A 39 1.73 16.35 -0.16
N LYS A 40 1.78 17.57 0.41
CA LYS A 40 0.62 18.17 1.10
C LYS A 40 -0.56 18.37 0.15
N GLU A 41 -0.30 18.90 -1.04
CA GLU A 41 -1.34 19.05 -2.08
C GLU A 41 -1.98 17.70 -2.43
N LEU A 42 -1.15 16.68 -2.63
CA LEU A 42 -1.62 15.32 -2.92
C LEU A 42 -2.45 14.73 -1.78
N CYS A 43 -2.07 14.95 -0.52
CA CYS A 43 -2.86 14.50 0.62
C CYS A 43 -4.26 15.14 0.64
N ILE A 44 -4.37 16.42 0.26
CA ILE A 44 -5.67 17.10 0.11
C ILE A 44 -6.47 16.48 -1.04
N ASP A 45 -5.85 16.27 -2.20
CA ASP A 45 -6.51 15.68 -3.37
C ASP A 45 -7.03 14.26 -3.10
N PHE A 46 -6.31 13.49 -2.29
CA PHE A 46 -6.69 12.13 -1.89
C PHE A 46 -7.59 12.07 -0.64
N ASP A 47 -7.94 13.19 -0.03
CA ASP A 47 -8.70 13.26 1.23
C ASP A 47 -8.08 12.39 2.33
N TYR A 48 -6.77 12.55 2.55
CA TYR A 48 -6.00 11.81 3.55
C TYR A 48 -5.29 12.73 4.54
N PRO A 49 -5.29 12.42 5.86
CA PRO A 49 -4.70 13.28 6.88
C PRO A 49 -3.19 13.47 6.66
N LEU A 50 -2.76 14.73 6.51
CA LEU A 50 -1.38 15.07 6.24
C LEU A 50 -0.42 14.62 7.36
N GLU A 51 -0.87 14.69 8.62
CA GLU A 51 -0.10 14.28 9.78
C GLU A 51 0.24 12.78 9.82
N LEU A 52 -0.40 11.98 8.99
CA LEU A 52 -0.14 10.56 8.83
C LEU A 52 0.81 10.24 7.67
N VAL A 53 1.24 11.24 6.91
CA VAL A 53 2.10 11.03 5.74
C VAL A 53 3.44 11.73 5.93
N GLU A 54 4.53 11.00 5.77
CA GLU A 54 5.88 11.48 5.92
C GLU A 54 6.70 11.28 4.63
N LEU A 55 7.48 12.29 4.24
CA LEU A 55 8.48 12.19 3.20
C LEU A 55 9.86 12.01 3.83
N ILE A 56 10.56 10.93 3.50
CA ILE A 56 11.88 10.60 4.04
C ILE A 56 12.88 10.51 2.89
N GLU A 57 14.02 11.19 3.05
CA GLU A 57 15.14 11.14 2.11
C GLU A 57 15.96 9.86 2.33
N GLU A 58 15.38 8.73 1.97
CA GLU A 58 16.01 7.43 2.09
C GLU A 58 15.42 6.46 1.08
N LYS A 59 16.25 5.59 0.51
CA LYS A 59 15.81 4.47 -0.31
C LYS A 59 15.79 3.22 0.56
N LYS A 60 14.63 2.57 0.69
CA LYS A 60 14.53 1.38 1.52
C LYS A 60 14.54 0.12 0.69
N THR A 61 15.53 -0.74 0.98
CA THR A 61 15.57 -2.12 0.51
C THR A 61 15.28 -3.05 1.68
N PHE A 62 14.43 -4.04 1.48
CA PHE A 62 14.09 -5.04 2.48
C PHE A 62 14.06 -6.43 1.86
N GLU A 63 14.22 -7.46 2.70
CA GLU A 63 14.12 -8.85 2.31
C GLU A 63 12.76 -9.40 2.78
N TYR A 64 12.09 -10.10 1.88
CA TYR A 64 10.83 -10.77 2.16
C TYR A 64 10.80 -12.13 1.48
N LEU A 65 10.64 -13.21 2.27
CA LEU A 65 10.63 -14.60 1.80
C LEU A 65 11.83 -14.96 0.88
N GLY A 66 13.02 -14.41 1.16
CA GLY A 66 14.23 -14.64 0.39
C GLY A 66 14.40 -13.79 -0.87
N TYR A 67 13.47 -12.86 -1.12
CA TYR A 67 13.53 -11.89 -2.22
C TYR A 67 13.91 -10.52 -1.70
N GLN A 68 14.68 -9.78 -2.51
CA GLN A 68 15.06 -8.41 -2.22
C GLN A 68 14.10 -7.45 -2.93
N PHE A 69 13.45 -6.58 -2.16
CA PHE A 69 12.55 -5.55 -2.68
C PHE A 69 13.11 -4.16 -2.38
N THR A 70 12.91 -3.24 -3.33
CA THR A 70 13.15 -1.81 -3.10
C THR A 70 11.80 -1.12 -3.07
N SER A 71 11.47 -0.47 -1.95
CA SER A 71 10.21 0.24 -1.77
C SER A 71 10.39 1.73 -1.99
N GLU A 72 9.39 2.34 -2.64
CA GLU A 72 9.24 3.79 -2.80
C GLU A 72 8.31 4.39 -1.73
N GLY A 73 7.59 3.54 -1.01
CA GLY A 73 6.73 3.91 0.09
C GLY A 73 6.52 2.76 1.06
N ALA A 74 5.81 3.02 2.13
CA ALA A 74 5.34 2.01 3.07
C ALA A 74 4.07 2.48 3.77
N ALA A 75 3.06 1.63 3.80
CA ALA A 75 1.84 1.83 4.58
C ALA A 75 1.89 0.99 5.86
N TYR A 76 1.52 1.58 6.97
CA TYR A 76 1.50 0.94 8.29
C TYR A 76 0.06 0.72 8.76
N SER A 77 -0.19 -0.34 9.48
CA SER A 77 -1.52 -0.71 9.99
C SER A 77 -2.13 0.29 10.98
N ASP A 78 -1.34 1.23 11.49
CA ASP A 78 -1.78 2.34 12.34
C ASP A 78 -2.25 3.57 11.55
N GLY A 79 -2.25 3.53 10.24
CA GLY A 79 -2.66 4.59 9.34
C GLY A 79 -1.51 5.41 8.76
N ARG A 80 -0.29 5.27 9.27
CA ARG A 80 0.85 6.04 8.75
C ARG A 80 1.28 5.56 7.36
N ILE A 81 1.71 6.53 6.55
CA ILE A 81 2.33 6.31 5.25
C ILE A 81 3.69 7.01 5.23
N VAL A 82 4.68 6.33 4.70
CA VAL A 82 6.00 6.91 4.43
C VAL A 82 6.27 6.84 2.94
N ILE A 83 6.67 7.95 2.35
CA ILE A 83 7.17 8.01 0.97
C ILE A 83 8.69 8.17 1.03
N TYR A 84 9.41 7.28 0.37
CA TYR A 84 10.87 7.31 0.31
C TYR A 84 11.32 8.17 -0.87
N TYR A 85 11.79 9.37 -0.58
CA TYR A 85 12.20 10.33 -1.60
C TYR A 85 13.59 9.97 -2.17
N ASP A 86 13.63 9.98 -3.48
CA ASP A 86 14.84 9.93 -4.29
C ASP A 86 14.88 11.21 -5.14
N PRO A 87 16.03 11.90 -5.31
CA PRO A 87 16.12 13.09 -6.15
C PRO A 87 15.61 12.92 -7.59
N ALA A 88 15.60 11.69 -8.12
CA ALA A 88 15.03 11.37 -9.42
C ALA A 88 13.50 11.16 -9.40
N MET A 89 12.86 11.18 -8.22
CA MET A 89 11.42 10.99 -8.10
C MET A 89 10.67 12.21 -8.66
N THR A 90 9.90 11.99 -9.73
CA THR A 90 9.01 13.02 -10.28
C THR A 90 7.76 13.20 -9.41
N ASP A 91 7.05 14.33 -9.54
CA ASP A 91 5.79 14.57 -8.83
C ASP A 91 4.72 13.51 -9.19
N ALA A 92 4.67 13.12 -10.47
CA ALA A 92 3.77 12.06 -10.92
C ALA A 92 4.10 10.70 -10.29
N ARG A 93 5.39 10.36 -10.15
CA ARG A 93 5.83 9.13 -9.49
C ARG A 93 5.50 9.15 -8.00
N MET A 94 5.68 10.27 -7.33
CA MET A 94 5.30 10.45 -5.93
C MET A 94 3.78 10.29 -5.73
N ALA A 95 2.97 10.85 -6.62
CA ALA A 95 1.52 10.69 -6.59
C ALA A 95 1.09 9.24 -6.82
N CYS A 96 1.71 8.53 -7.78
CA CYS A 96 1.49 7.11 -8.01
C CYS A 96 1.88 6.27 -6.78
N CYS A 97 2.99 6.60 -6.13
CA CYS A 97 3.43 5.93 -4.90
C CYS A 97 2.40 6.16 -3.78
N LEU A 98 1.95 7.41 -3.58
CA LEU A 98 0.92 7.70 -2.57
C LEU A 98 -0.39 6.96 -2.86
N ALA A 99 -0.83 6.87 -4.12
CA ALA A 99 -2.02 6.11 -4.50
C ALA A 99 -1.89 4.62 -4.16
N HIS A 100 -0.69 4.03 -4.35
CA HIS A 100 -0.36 2.67 -3.96
C HIS A 100 -0.48 2.47 -2.45
N GLU A 101 0.18 3.32 -1.65
CA GLU A 101 0.18 3.21 -0.19
C GLU A 101 -1.21 3.46 0.43
N LEU A 102 -1.99 4.37 -0.16
CA LEU A 102 -3.37 4.61 0.25
C LEU A 102 -4.27 3.38 0.02
N GLN A 103 -4.00 2.59 -1.02
CA GLN A 103 -4.75 1.36 -1.24
C GLN A 103 -4.45 0.31 -0.17
N HIS A 104 -3.23 0.24 0.32
CA HIS A 104 -2.91 -0.57 1.50
C HIS A 104 -3.72 -0.14 2.72
N GLN A 105 -3.88 1.17 2.97
CA GLN A 105 -4.69 1.66 4.08
C GLN A 105 -6.17 1.27 3.96
N ARG A 106 -6.72 1.34 2.75
CA ARG A 106 -8.09 0.89 2.48
C ARG A 106 -8.25 -0.60 2.73
N TYR A 107 -7.30 -1.38 2.24
CA TYR A 107 -7.26 -2.83 2.47
C TYR A 107 -7.17 -3.17 3.95
N PHE A 108 -6.29 -2.54 4.72
CA PHE A 108 -6.15 -2.77 6.17
C PHE A 108 -7.43 -2.44 6.94
N ALA A 109 -8.12 -1.36 6.58
CA ALA A 109 -9.38 -0.99 7.21
C ALA A 109 -10.47 -2.05 6.97
N VAL A 110 -10.62 -2.50 5.72
CA VAL A 110 -11.59 -3.55 5.35
C VAL A 110 -11.19 -4.90 5.97
N GLN A 111 -9.90 -5.24 5.97
CA GLN A 111 -9.36 -6.42 6.64
C GLN A 111 -9.70 -6.45 8.13
N LYS A 112 -9.54 -5.32 8.81
CA LYS A 112 -9.87 -5.20 10.24
C LYS A 112 -11.35 -5.43 10.48
N ALA A 113 -12.22 -4.83 9.67
CA ALA A 113 -13.68 -5.02 9.75
C ALA A 113 -14.07 -6.48 9.48
N PHE A 114 -13.54 -7.08 8.41
CA PHE A 114 -13.75 -8.48 8.05
C PHE A 114 -13.34 -9.45 9.16
N ASN A 115 -12.19 -9.21 9.82
CA ASN A 115 -11.70 -10.06 10.90
C ASN A 115 -12.52 -9.93 12.20
N SER A 116 -13.20 -8.81 12.37
CA SER A 116 -14.07 -8.55 13.52
C SER A 116 -15.49 -9.05 13.34
N GLU A 117 -15.86 -9.46 12.14
CA GLU A 117 -17.19 -9.88 11.79
C GLU A 117 -17.44 -11.37 12.10
N PRO A 118 -18.68 -11.76 12.50
CA PRO A 118 -19.07 -13.16 12.61
C PRO A 118 -18.89 -13.93 11.30
N THR A 119 -18.77 -15.25 11.38
CA THR A 119 -18.50 -16.13 10.21
C THR A 119 -19.57 -16.07 9.13
N ASP A 120 -20.81 -15.72 9.49
CA ASP A 120 -21.96 -15.58 8.59
C ASP A 120 -22.28 -14.12 8.25
N GLY A 121 -21.39 -13.20 8.59
CA GLY A 121 -21.56 -11.76 8.40
C GLY A 121 -21.62 -11.32 6.92
N PRO A 122 -22.14 -10.11 6.66
CA PRO A 122 -22.33 -9.60 5.31
C PRO A 122 -21.03 -9.43 4.54
N LEU A 123 -19.93 -8.96 5.20
CA LEU A 123 -18.63 -8.83 4.54
C LEU A 123 -18.07 -10.18 4.11
N ARG A 124 -18.19 -11.21 4.96
CA ARG A 124 -17.74 -12.56 4.61
C ARG A 124 -18.50 -13.13 3.42
N LYS A 125 -19.81 -12.92 3.37
CA LYS A 125 -20.65 -13.31 2.22
C LYS A 125 -20.24 -12.56 0.95
N ARG A 126 -20.01 -11.24 1.05
CA ARG A 126 -19.58 -10.40 -0.06
C ARG A 126 -18.25 -10.86 -0.64
N PHE A 127 -17.26 -11.08 0.22
CA PHE A 127 -15.91 -11.46 -0.22
C PHE A 127 -15.75 -12.95 -0.55
N ALA A 128 -16.72 -13.81 -0.24
CA ALA A 128 -16.70 -15.21 -0.64
C ALA A 128 -16.68 -15.43 -2.17
N SER A 129 -17.09 -14.40 -2.96
CA SER A 129 -17.02 -14.43 -4.42
C SER A 129 -15.62 -14.28 -5.00
N PHE A 130 -14.60 -13.99 -4.16
CA PHE A 130 -13.22 -13.77 -4.56
C PHE A 130 -12.28 -14.84 -3.99
N PRO A 131 -12.39 -16.11 -4.37
CA PRO A 131 -11.55 -17.15 -3.81
C PRO A 131 -10.08 -16.97 -4.21
N SER A 132 -9.16 -17.16 -3.28
CA SER A 132 -7.74 -16.87 -3.45
C SER A 132 -7.11 -17.65 -4.60
N HIS A 133 -7.55 -18.88 -4.87
CA HIS A 133 -7.03 -19.68 -6.00
C HIS A 133 -7.36 -19.05 -7.36
N ARG A 134 -8.55 -18.44 -7.52
CA ARG A 134 -8.91 -17.74 -8.75
C ARG A 134 -8.13 -16.44 -8.94
N LEU A 135 -7.97 -15.66 -7.87
CA LEU A 135 -7.13 -14.46 -7.90
C LEU A 135 -5.68 -14.81 -8.26
N SER A 136 -5.15 -15.89 -7.68
CA SER A 136 -3.80 -16.37 -8.01
C SER A 136 -3.66 -16.83 -9.46
N ALA A 137 -4.70 -17.38 -10.07
CA ALA A 137 -4.68 -17.81 -11.47
C ALA A 137 -4.68 -16.62 -12.46
N GLU A 138 -5.23 -15.47 -12.06
CA GLU A 138 -5.34 -14.25 -12.86
C GLU A 138 -4.32 -13.17 -12.43
N ARG A 139 -3.24 -13.56 -11.74
CA ARG A 139 -2.14 -12.67 -11.33
C ARG A 139 -1.38 -12.12 -12.53
N GLY A 140 -0.45 -11.22 -12.33
CA GLY A 140 0.37 -10.65 -13.41
C GLY A 140 -0.03 -9.24 -13.80
N ILE A 141 -0.55 -8.47 -12.82
CA ILE A 141 -0.94 -7.06 -12.99
C ILE A 141 0.30 -6.18 -13.19
N SER A 142 1.38 -6.45 -12.47
CA SER A 142 2.67 -5.78 -12.61
C SER A 142 3.82 -6.74 -12.29
N ALA A 143 5.04 -6.39 -12.71
CA ALA A 143 6.23 -7.15 -12.34
C ALA A 143 6.41 -7.19 -10.82
N TYR A 144 6.12 -6.09 -10.13
CA TYR A 144 6.24 -5.98 -8.68
C TYR A 144 5.25 -6.91 -7.95
N SER A 145 3.98 -6.90 -8.32
CA SER A 145 3.00 -7.81 -7.73
C SER A 145 3.31 -9.29 -8.03
N GLU A 146 3.84 -9.59 -9.24
CA GLU A 146 4.24 -10.95 -9.60
C GLU A 146 5.41 -11.49 -8.78
N GLU A 147 6.35 -10.61 -8.38
CA GLU A 147 7.44 -10.97 -7.46
C GLU A 147 6.89 -11.38 -6.08
N HIS A 148 5.90 -10.67 -5.55
CA HIS A 148 5.22 -11.04 -4.30
C HIS A 148 4.50 -12.38 -4.40
N TRP A 149 3.78 -12.64 -5.51
CA TRP A 149 3.15 -13.94 -5.76
C TRP A 149 4.18 -15.07 -5.85
N SER A 150 5.29 -14.82 -6.51
CA SER A 150 6.37 -15.81 -6.65
C SER A 150 7.04 -16.12 -5.31
N ALA A 151 7.28 -15.12 -4.47
CA ALA A 151 7.81 -15.29 -3.12
C ALA A 151 6.87 -16.15 -2.26
N TRP A 152 5.56 -15.92 -2.32
CA TRP A 152 4.58 -16.72 -1.60
C TRP A 152 4.49 -18.16 -2.08
N GLN A 153 4.54 -18.39 -3.39
CA GLN A 153 4.57 -19.75 -3.95
C GLN A 153 5.82 -20.51 -3.54
N GLY A 154 6.99 -19.85 -3.60
CA GLY A 154 8.26 -20.42 -3.18
C GLY A 154 8.25 -20.84 -1.69
N ALA A 155 7.56 -20.07 -0.84
CA ALA A 155 7.39 -20.39 0.58
C ALA A 155 6.31 -21.46 0.86
N SER A 156 5.64 -22.00 -0.16
CA SER A 156 4.58 -23.03 -0.05
C SER A 156 3.45 -22.66 0.93
N LEU A 157 3.06 -21.38 0.96
CA LEU A 157 2.05 -20.89 1.89
C LEU A 157 0.64 -21.37 1.48
N PRO A 158 -0.13 -22.03 2.37
CA PRO A 158 -1.38 -22.74 2.02
C PRO A 158 -2.50 -21.86 1.49
N VAL A 159 -2.47 -20.56 1.80
CA VAL A 159 -3.53 -19.60 1.47
C VAL A 159 -3.76 -19.43 -0.04
N LEU A 160 -2.75 -19.73 -0.86
CA LEU A 160 -2.85 -19.61 -2.31
C LEU A 160 -3.79 -20.64 -2.96
N PHE A 161 -4.10 -21.71 -2.22
CA PHE A 161 -4.89 -22.85 -2.72
C PHE A 161 -6.24 -22.99 -2.01
N SER A 162 -6.59 -22.03 -1.14
CA SER A 162 -7.86 -22.03 -0.40
C SER A 162 -9.00 -21.55 -1.30
N ASP A 163 -10.13 -22.24 -1.21
CA ASP A 163 -11.41 -21.77 -1.77
C ASP A 163 -11.98 -20.57 -0.97
N GLU A 164 -11.42 -20.31 0.20
CA GLU A 164 -11.83 -19.19 1.05
C GLU A 164 -11.02 -17.93 0.72
N PHE A 165 -11.71 -16.80 0.62
CA PHE A 165 -11.05 -15.51 0.59
C PHE A 165 -10.54 -15.17 2.00
N SER A 166 -9.23 -15.07 2.12
CA SER A 166 -8.60 -14.69 3.38
C SER A 166 -7.93 -13.33 3.24
N ILE A 167 -8.70 -12.27 3.31
CA ILE A 167 -8.21 -10.88 3.42
C ILE A 167 -7.11 -10.75 4.47
N GLY A 168 -7.13 -11.55 5.51
CA GLY A 168 -6.18 -11.45 6.63
C GLY A 168 -4.84 -12.11 6.42
N LYS A 169 -4.59 -12.80 5.29
CA LYS A 169 -3.43 -13.70 5.16
C LYS A 169 -2.69 -13.59 3.84
N SER A 170 -3.10 -12.70 2.94
CA SER A 170 -2.55 -12.68 1.61
C SER A 170 -1.96 -11.31 1.28
N GLU A 171 -0.67 -11.15 1.56
CA GLU A 171 0.11 -10.00 1.15
C GLU A 171 0.12 -9.82 -0.39
N PRO A 172 0.27 -10.87 -1.23
CA PRO A 172 0.21 -10.70 -2.68
C PRO A 172 -1.11 -10.11 -3.20
N ILE A 173 -2.24 -10.40 -2.55
CA ILE A 173 -3.52 -9.77 -2.90
C ILE A 173 -3.49 -8.27 -2.59
N ASN A 174 -2.99 -7.90 -1.42
CA ASN A 174 -2.85 -6.51 -1.02
C ASN A 174 -1.92 -5.73 -1.97
N GLU A 175 -0.76 -6.28 -2.29
CA GLU A 175 0.18 -5.68 -3.26
C GLU A 175 -0.42 -5.56 -4.66
N THR A 176 -1.15 -6.57 -5.12
CA THR A 176 -1.82 -6.52 -6.43
C THR A 176 -2.86 -5.40 -6.47
N LEU A 177 -3.67 -5.24 -5.42
CA LEU A 177 -4.65 -4.15 -5.33
C LEU A 177 -3.98 -2.77 -5.29
N ALA A 178 -2.84 -2.63 -4.62
CA ALA A 178 -2.08 -1.39 -4.57
C ALA A 178 -1.48 -1.04 -5.94
N GLU A 179 -0.99 -2.02 -6.71
CA GLU A 179 -0.54 -1.81 -8.09
C GLU A 179 -1.71 -1.45 -9.04
N ILE A 180 -2.90 -2.00 -8.83
CA ILE A 180 -4.11 -1.58 -9.56
C ILE A 180 -4.46 -0.12 -9.27
N ALA A 181 -4.39 0.32 -8.01
CA ALA A 181 -4.65 1.71 -7.64
C ALA A 181 -3.65 2.68 -8.27
N LYS A 182 -2.37 2.32 -8.27
CA LYS A 182 -1.29 3.05 -8.94
C LYS A 182 -1.53 3.16 -10.44
N ALA A 183 -1.92 2.06 -11.09
CA ALA A 183 -2.25 2.03 -12.51
C ALA A 183 -3.47 2.90 -12.83
N TYR A 184 -4.54 2.79 -12.03
CA TYR A 184 -5.74 3.60 -12.19
C TYR A 184 -5.43 5.10 -12.06
N TYR A 185 -4.64 5.49 -11.08
CA TYR A 185 -4.22 6.88 -10.90
C TYR A 185 -3.42 7.39 -12.11
N ASN A 186 -2.51 6.57 -12.64
CA ASN A 186 -1.62 6.97 -13.73
C ASN A 186 -2.31 7.07 -15.09
N TRP A 187 -3.27 6.17 -15.37
CA TRP A 187 -3.89 6.04 -16.69
C TRP A 187 -5.38 6.38 -16.74
N GLY A 188 -6.03 6.56 -15.59
CA GLY A 188 -7.46 6.85 -15.50
C GLY A 188 -8.37 5.67 -15.87
N GLN A 189 -7.81 4.52 -16.23
CA GLN A 189 -8.54 3.31 -16.63
C GLN A 189 -7.74 2.05 -16.31
N ILE A 190 -8.45 0.94 -16.05
CA ILE A 190 -7.89 -0.38 -15.74
C ILE A 190 -8.57 -1.50 -16.50
N ASP A 191 -9.07 -1.24 -17.73
CA ASP A 191 -9.83 -2.22 -18.53
C ASP A 191 -9.01 -3.45 -18.91
N TRP A 192 -7.68 -3.32 -18.92
CA TRP A 192 -6.73 -4.41 -19.14
C TRP A 192 -6.55 -5.33 -17.92
N VAL A 193 -6.96 -4.89 -16.73
CA VAL A 193 -6.94 -5.70 -15.51
C VAL A 193 -8.06 -6.74 -15.59
N PRO A 194 -7.81 -8.03 -15.26
CA PRO A 194 -8.84 -9.05 -15.25
C PRO A 194 -10.06 -8.66 -14.41
N GLN A 195 -11.25 -9.03 -14.88
CA GLN A 195 -12.52 -8.60 -14.26
C GLN A 195 -12.59 -8.94 -12.77
N LEU A 196 -12.16 -10.14 -12.39
CA LEU A 196 -12.17 -10.57 -10.98
C LEU A 196 -11.37 -9.63 -10.06
N TRP A 197 -10.23 -9.12 -10.55
CA TRP A 197 -9.41 -8.18 -9.81
C TRP A 197 -10.04 -6.78 -9.75
N ARG A 198 -10.68 -6.34 -10.83
CA ARG A 198 -11.43 -5.06 -10.85
C ARG A 198 -12.58 -5.09 -9.87
N ASP A 199 -13.37 -6.17 -9.87
CA ASP A 199 -14.51 -6.34 -8.95
C ASP A 199 -14.05 -6.37 -7.48
N LEU A 200 -12.93 -7.02 -7.19
CA LEU A 200 -12.34 -7.01 -5.85
C LEU A 200 -11.86 -5.61 -5.45
N TYR A 201 -11.15 -4.91 -6.35
CA TYR A 201 -10.68 -3.56 -6.13
C TYR A 201 -11.83 -2.59 -5.83
N GLU A 202 -12.90 -2.64 -6.62
CA GLU A 202 -14.10 -1.84 -6.40
C GLU A 202 -14.79 -2.20 -5.08
N SER A 203 -14.91 -3.49 -4.77
CA SER A 203 -15.52 -3.97 -3.53
C SER A 203 -14.77 -3.49 -2.28
N ILE A 204 -13.44 -3.49 -2.30
CA ILE A 204 -12.61 -2.96 -1.20
C ILE A 204 -12.81 -1.44 -1.06
N ASN A 205 -12.81 -0.70 -2.16
CA ASN A 205 -12.96 0.75 -2.12
C ASN A 205 -14.35 1.20 -1.68
N GLU A 206 -15.40 0.49 -2.11
CA GLU A 206 -16.77 0.74 -1.67
C GLU A 206 -16.93 0.46 -0.17
N GLU A 207 -16.41 -0.67 0.29
CA GLU A 207 -16.50 -1.01 1.72
C GLU A 207 -15.73 -0.02 2.60
N TYR A 208 -14.55 0.40 2.16
CA TYR A 208 -13.80 1.44 2.86
C TYR A 208 -14.61 2.74 3.00
N LYS A 209 -15.32 3.17 1.95
CA LYS A 209 -16.19 4.35 2.01
C LYS A 209 -17.32 4.17 3.04
N ASN A 210 -17.95 2.99 3.07
CA ASN A 210 -19.00 2.67 4.04
C ASN A 210 -18.47 2.74 5.48
N LEU A 211 -17.28 2.19 5.72
CA LEU A 211 -16.61 2.24 7.03
C LEU A 211 -16.26 3.67 7.46
N LYS A 212 -15.91 4.55 6.51
CA LYS A 212 -15.61 5.96 6.80
C LYS A 212 -16.88 6.71 7.18
N MET A 213 -17.96 6.57 6.42
CA MET A 213 -19.26 7.22 6.68
C MET A 213 -19.86 6.81 8.03
N SER A 214 -19.77 5.53 8.40
CA SER A 214 -20.31 5.03 9.67
C SER A 214 -19.61 5.61 10.91
N LYS A 215 -18.35 6.03 10.78
CA LYS A 215 -17.61 6.68 11.86
C LYS A 215 -18.01 8.14 12.05
N ASP A 216 -18.27 8.84 10.95
CA ASP A 216 -18.64 10.26 11.01
C ASP A 216 -20.04 10.43 11.64
N ASP A 217 -20.97 9.51 11.38
CA ASP A 217 -22.32 9.50 11.99
C ASP A 217 -22.28 9.24 13.52
N THR A 218 -21.24 8.57 14.01
CA THR A 218 -21.11 8.24 15.45
C THR A 218 -20.56 9.42 16.26
N ILE A 219 -19.94 10.40 15.62
CA ILE A 219 -19.35 11.59 16.28
C ILE A 219 -20.43 12.68 16.47
N ILE A 220 -21.55 12.64 15.75
CA ILE A 220 -22.60 13.66 15.77
C ILE A 220 -23.75 13.31 16.75
N SER A 221 -23.73 12.12 17.31
CA SER A 221 -24.73 11.63 18.28
C SER A 221 -24.21 11.70 19.72
#